data_1edea58d2e319de73d338bcf469d3e2f
#
_entry.id   1edea58d2e319de73d338bcf469d3e2f
#
_cell.length_a   1.000
_cell.length_b   1.000
_cell.length_c   1.000
_cell.angle_alpha   90.00
_cell.angle_beta   90.00
_cell.angle_gamma   90.00
#
_symmetry.space_group_name_H-M   'P 1'
#
loop_
_entity.id
_entity.type
_entity.pdbx_description
1 polymer ?
#
loop_
_entity_poly.entity_id
_entity_poly.type
_entity_poly.pdbx_seq_one_letter_code
_entity_poly.pdbx_strand_id
1 'polypeptide(L)'
;MIIPFAVVYGAGKTAETVLECVINDYLTFIILLFGLFCVSGNITVEGDFAGSPRVNVGLLALGTLLSSCIGTTGASMLMVRPVIKMNSWRKRKGHIMIFFIFMVSNMGGCLTPIGDPPLLMGFMRGVPFFWSLHLFPVLILNMVILLFVFYHLDMRSYKKDIAEGRKPDISKPGTEFKIEGLHNIIFLVMIVVGVILSGMLPGMPVFQDAAGNVKGDSYFR
;
A
#
# COMPACT_ATOMS: atom_id res chain seq x y z
N MET A 1 -7.50 4.59 -27.84
CA MET A 1 -8.83 4.96 -27.30
C MET A 1 -9.24 6.39 -27.69
N ILE A 2 -8.36 7.40 -27.58
CA ILE A 2 -8.69 8.82 -27.89
C ILE A 2 -9.12 9.03 -29.36
N ILE A 3 -8.40 8.42 -30.33
CA ILE A 3 -8.68 8.59 -31.77
C ILE A 3 -10.07 8.09 -32.15
N PRO A 4 -10.51 6.85 -31.82
CA PRO A 4 -11.86 6.40 -32.10
C PRO A 4 -12.94 7.26 -31.46
N PHE A 5 -12.71 7.73 -30.23
CA PHE A 5 -13.63 8.60 -29.53
C PHE A 5 -13.76 9.97 -30.21
N ALA A 6 -12.67 10.56 -30.66
CA ALA A 6 -12.66 11.82 -31.42
C ALA A 6 -13.39 11.74 -32.75
N VAL A 7 -13.33 10.58 -33.42
CA VAL A 7 -14.05 10.35 -34.68
C VAL A 7 -15.56 10.26 -34.48
N VAL A 8 -15.99 9.64 -33.37
CA VAL A 8 -17.43 9.41 -33.06
C VAL A 8 -18.10 10.64 -32.44
N TYR A 9 -17.44 11.30 -31.50
CA TYR A 9 -18.01 12.38 -30.68
C TYR A 9 -17.52 13.79 -31.06
N GLY A 10 -16.54 13.88 -31.96
CA GLY A 10 -15.92 15.14 -32.38
C GLY A 10 -14.76 15.59 -31.47
N ALA A 11 -13.85 16.37 -32.05
CA ALA A 11 -12.62 16.80 -31.39
C ALA A 11 -12.87 17.67 -30.13
N GLY A 12 -13.90 18.52 -30.15
CA GLY A 12 -14.23 19.39 -29.02
C GLY A 12 -14.67 18.63 -27.76
N LYS A 13 -15.63 17.72 -27.91
CA LYS A 13 -16.07 16.87 -26.78
C LYS A 13 -14.98 15.93 -26.28
N THR A 14 -14.14 15.47 -27.20
CA THR A 14 -13.00 14.63 -26.81
C THR A 14 -12.00 15.38 -25.97
N ALA A 15 -11.66 16.62 -26.34
CA ALA A 15 -10.75 17.47 -25.56
C ALA A 15 -11.31 17.78 -24.17
N GLU A 16 -12.60 18.10 -24.07
CA GLU A 16 -13.30 18.35 -22.81
C GLU A 16 -13.26 17.12 -21.89
N THR A 17 -13.67 15.96 -22.39
CA THR A 17 -13.62 14.69 -21.62
C THR A 17 -12.22 14.30 -21.19
N VAL A 18 -11.20 14.50 -22.05
CA VAL A 18 -9.82 14.24 -21.68
C VAL A 18 -9.35 15.20 -20.59
N LEU A 19 -9.71 16.48 -20.69
CA LEU A 19 -9.35 17.50 -19.69
C LEU A 19 -9.99 17.19 -18.34
N GLU A 20 -11.28 16.84 -18.33
CA GLU A 20 -11.98 16.39 -17.11
C GLU A 20 -11.31 15.18 -16.47
N CYS A 21 -10.96 14.17 -17.27
CA CYS A 21 -10.29 12.98 -16.80
C CYS A 21 -8.90 13.29 -16.21
N VAL A 22 -8.16 14.22 -16.83
CA VAL A 22 -6.84 14.64 -16.33
C VAL A 22 -6.97 15.42 -15.03
N ILE A 23 -7.94 16.33 -14.92
CA ILE A 23 -8.09 17.16 -13.73
C ILE A 23 -8.69 16.39 -12.56
N ASN A 24 -9.81 15.71 -12.80
CA ASN A 24 -10.58 15.09 -11.71
C ASN A 24 -10.01 13.73 -11.28
N ASP A 25 -9.63 12.89 -12.23
CA ASP A 25 -9.14 11.53 -11.93
C ASP A 25 -7.62 11.52 -11.73
N TYR A 26 -6.88 11.95 -12.76
CA TYR A 26 -5.42 11.76 -12.80
C TYR A 26 -4.67 12.65 -11.82
N LEU A 27 -4.98 13.96 -11.77
CA LEU A 27 -4.29 14.91 -10.88
C LEU A 27 -4.55 14.59 -9.43
N THR A 28 -5.80 14.32 -9.07
CA THR A 28 -6.18 13.91 -7.70
C THR A 28 -5.46 12.65 -7.27
N PHE A 29 -5.40 11.64 -8.14
CA PHE A 29 -4.68 10.40 -7.92
C PHE A 29 -3.17 10.62 -7.71
N ILE A 30 -2.52 11.40 -8.57
CA ILE A 30 -1.08 11.67 -8.47
C ILE A 30 -0.75 12.48 -7.21
N ILE A 31 -1.55 13.48 -6.86
CA ILE A 31 -1.33 14.28 -5.64
C ILE A 31 -1.38 13.38 -4.40
N LEU A 32 -2.37 12.49 -4.35
CA LEU A 32 -2.53 11.57 -3.21
C LEU A 32 -1.38 10.57 -3.13
N LEU A 33 -1.00 9.95 -4.25
CA LEU A 33 0.15 9.04 -4.30
C LEU A 33 1.45 9.76 -3.91
N PHE A 34 1.66 10.97 -4.40
CA PHE A 34 2.83 11.76 -4.07
C PHE A 34 2.88 12.08 -2.58
N GLY A 35 1.75 12.49 -1.99
CA GLY A 35 1.65 12.74 -0.55
C GLY A 35 1.97 11.49 0.29
N LEU A 36 1.37 10.34 -0.05
CA LEU A 36 1.66 9.07 0.61
C LEU A 36 3.14 8.67 0.47
N PHE A 37 3.71 8.86 -0.72
CA PHE A 37 5.10 8.54 -0.99
C PHE A 37 6.07 9.41 -0.18
N CYS A 38 5.84 10.72 -0.14
CA CYS A 38 6.66 11.65 0.63
C CYS A 38 6.63 11.36 2.13
N VAL A 39 5.46 11.01 2.66
CA VAL A 39 5.29 10.73 4.09
C VAL A 39 5.88 9.37 4.46
N SER A 40 5.58 8.33 3.69
CA SER A 40 6.04 6.96 3.98
C SER A 40 7.55 6.78 3.76
N GLY A 41 8.15 7.49 2.81
CA GLY A 41 9.57 7.39 2.50
C GLY A 41 10.51 7.84 3.62
N ASN A 42 10.02 8.63 4.55
CA ASN A 42 10.78 9.12 5.70
C ASN A 42 10.64 8.28 6.97
N ILE A 43 9.81 7.23 6.94
CA ILE A 43 9.71 6.28 8.03
C ILE A 43 10.73 5.16 7.75
N THR A 44 11.61 4.88 8.70
CA THR A 44 12.57 3.78 8.58
C THR A 44 12.47 2.86 9.79
N VAL A 45 12.55 1.56 9.52
CA VAL A 45 12.58 0.54 10.56
C VAL A 45 14.00 -0.01 10.63
N GLU A 46 14.68 0.21 11.73
CA GLU A 46 16.00 -0.33 12.00
C GLU A 46 15.93 -1.38 13.11
N GLY A 47 16.57 -2.51 12.89
CA GLY A 47 16.70 -3.56 13.88
C GLY A 47 17.77 -4.56 13.45
N ASP A 48 18.63 -4.96 14.36
CA ASP A 48 19.69 -5.94 14.11
C ASP A 48 19.21 -7.35 14.49
N PHE A 49 18.06 -7.75 13.95
CA PHE A 49 17.61 -9.13 14.07
C PHE A 49 18.14 -9.96 12.90
N ALA A 50 18.71 -11.12 13.23
CA ALA A 50 19.05 -12.08 12.19
C ALA A 50 17.76 -12.63 11.55
N GLY A 51 17.69 -12.63 10.22
CA GLY A 51 16.58 -13.16 9.46
C GLY A 51 16.40 -14.66 9.68
N SER A 52 15.63 -15.03 10.70
CA SER A 52 15.16 -16.39 10.94
C SER A 52 13.79 -16.59 10.30
N PRO A 53 13.36 -17.84 10.03
CA PRO A 53 12.05 -18.10 9.43
C PRO A 53 10.89 -17.51 10.20
N ARG A 54 10.93 -17.48 11.52
CA ARG A 54 9.90 -16.89 12.37
C ARG A 54 9.86 -15.37 12.27
N VAL A 55 11.05 -14.74 12.24
CA VAL A 55 11.18 -13.28 12.09
C VAL A 55 10.68 -12.86 10.71
N ASN A 56 11.05 -13.59 9.66
CA ASN A 56 10.60 -13.30 8.30
C ASN A 56 9.07 -13.43 8.15
N VAL A 57 8.45 -14.45 8.77
CA VAL A 57 6.97 -14.58 8.83
C VAL A 57 6.35 -13.36 9.50
N GLY A 58 6.88 -12.95 10.65
CA GLY A 58 6.41 -11.76 11.36
C GLY A 58 6.53 -10.47 10.54
N LEU A 59 7.66 -10.28 9.86
CA LEU A 59 7.90 -9.13 8.98
C LEU A 59 6.93 -9.10 7.79
N LEU A 60 6.69 -10.24 7.14
CA LEU A 60 5.75 -10.34 6.04
C LEU A 60 4.31 -10.08 6.49
N ALA A 61 3.91 -10.64 7.63
CA ALA A 61 2.58 -10.41 8.20
C ALA A 61 2.38 -8.92 8.56
N LEU A 62 3.35 -8.33 9.27
CA LEU A 62 3.33 -6.91 9.63
C LEU A 62 3.29 -6.01 8.39
N GLY A 63 4.16 -6.29 7.41
CA GLY A 63 4.19 -5.54 6.16
C GLY A 63 2.88 -5.61 5.39
N THR A 64 2.22 -6.79 5.35
CA THR A 64 0.91 -6.97 4.72
C THR A 64 -0.16 -6.11 5.38
N LEU A 65 -0.20 -6.06 6.71
CA LEU A 65 -1.14 -5.21 7.45
C LEU A 65 -0.85 -3.72 7.25
N LEU A 66 0.43 -3.34 7.29
CA LEU A 66 0.84 -1.96 7.03
C LEU A 66 0.46 -1.50 5.62
N SER A 67 0.53 -2.37 4.62
CA SER A 67 0.14 -2.05 3.23
C SER A 67 -1.30 -1.57 3.12
N SER A 68 -2.21 -2.11 3.93
CA SER A 68 -3.59 -1.64 3.96
C SER A 68 -3.75 -0.22 4.52
N CYS A 69 -2.81 0.23 5.35
CA CYS A 69 -2.87 1.55 5.99
C CYS A 69 -2.12 2.63 5.22
N ILE A 70 -0.91 2.31 4.73
CA ILE A 70 0.00 3.29 4.12
C ILE A 70 0.20 3.09 2.62
N GLY A 71 -0.57 2.17 2.04
CA GLY A 71 -0.44 1.77 0.65
C GLY A 71 0.67 0.76 0.40
N THR A 72 0.50 -0.04 -0.65
CA THR A 72 1.47 -1.09 -1.04
C THR A 72 2.86 -0.52 -1.32
N THR A 73 2.93 0.63 -2.00
CA THR A 73 4.21 1.30 -2.31
C THR A 73 4.91 1.77 -1.04
N GLY A 74 4.19 2.45 -0.14
CA GLY A 74 4.73 2.95 1.12
C GLY A 74 5.24 1.83 2.02
N ALA A 75 4.42 0.79 2.23
CA ALA A 75 4.80 -0.37 3.02
C ALA A 75 5.99 -1.12 2.42
N SER A 76 6.04 -1.24 1.09
CA SER A 76 7.16 -1.90 0.41
C SER A 76 8.46 -1.12 0.61
N MET A 77 8.45 0.20 0.46
CA MET A 77 9.64 1.03 0.69
C MET A 77 10.13 0.97 2.14
N LEU A 78 9.19 0.99 3.09
CA LEU A 78 9.49 0.88 4.50
C LEU A 78 10.14 -0.46 4.86
N MET A 79 9.61 -1.56 4.34
CA MET A 79 9.95 -2.92 4.78
C MET A 79 11.05 -3.60 3.95
N VAL A 80 11.28 -3.17 2.69
CA VAL A 80 12.27 -3.84 1.81
C VAL A 80 13.69 -3.77 2.37
N ARG A 81 14.10 -2.62 2.92
CA ARG A 81 15.44 -2.43 3.48
C ARG A 81 15.69 -3.33 4.69
N PRO A 82 14.84 -3.34 5.75
CA PRO A 82 14.95 -4.29 6.86
C PRO A 82 14.99 -5.73 6.40
N VAL A 83 14.09 -6.14 5.50
CA VAL A 83 14.03 -7.51 5.00
C VAL A 83 15.34 -7.93 4.31
N ILE A 84 15.91 -7.07 3.48
CA ILE A 84 17.19 -7.33 2.81
C ILE A 84 18.34 -7.37 3.82
N LYS A 85 18.43 -6.39 4.74
CA LYS A 85 19.49 -6.27 5.74
C LYS A 85 19.51 -7.48 6.67
N MET A 86 18.37 -7.86 7.23
CA MET A 86 18.26 -9.00 8.15
C MET A 86 18.60 -10.35 7.50
N ASN A 87 18.39 -10.47 6.19
CA ASN A 87 18.66 -11.69 5.42
C ASN A 87 19.96 -11.61 4.60
N SER A 88 20.82 -10.61 4.83
CA SER A 88 22.08 -10.42 4.08
C SER A 88 23.04 -11.62 4.17
N TRP A 89 23.11 -12.26 5.33
CA TRP A 89 23.95 -13.43 5.60
C TRP A 89 23.50 -14.70 4.86
N ARG A 90 22.24 -14.76 4.37
CA ARG A 90 21.67 -15.93 3.69
C ARG A 90 22.05 -15.96 2.21
N LYS A 91 22.36 -17.15 1.71
CA LYS A 91 22.61 -17.39 0.27
C LYS A 91 21.28 -17.54 -0.47
N ARG A 92 20.33 -18.28 0.14
CA ARG A 92 19.03 -18.61 -0.45
C ARG A 92 17.95 -17.67 0.07
N LYS A 93 17.86 -16.47 -0.50
CA LYS A 93 16.93 -15.41 -0.09
C LYS A 93 15.92 -15.00 -1.15
N GLY A 94 15.99 -15.56 -2.37
CA GLY A 94 15.10 -15.16 -3.47
C GLY A 94 13.62 -15.37 -3.16
N HIS A 95 13.26 -16.47 -2.50
CA HIS A 95 11.88 -16.76 -2.11
C HIS A 95 11.32 -15.72 -1.13
N ILE A 96 12.15 -15.14 -0.25
CA ILE A 96 11.73 -14.10 0.70
C ILE A 96 11.21 -12.87 -0.08
N MET A 97 11.94 -12.46 -1.12
CA MET A 97 11.54 -11.32 -1.95
C MET A 97 10.29 -11.61 -2.78
N ILE A 98 10.15 -12.84 -3.28
CA ILE A 98 8.95 -13.25 -4.02
C ILE A 98 7.71 -13.15 -3.13
N PHE A 99 7.75 -13.73 -1.92
CA PHE A 99 6.63 -13.64 -0.98
C PHE A 99 6.39 -12.22 -0.48
N PHE A 100 7.46 -11.42 -0.33
CA PHE A 100 7.34 -10.00 -0.01
C PHE A 100 6.52 -9.25 -1.07
N ILE A 101 6.82 -9.48 -2.35
CA ILE A 101 6.08 -8.87 -3.46
C ILE A 101 4.61 -9.31 -3.44
N PHE A 102 4.35 -10.61 -3.29
CA PHE A 102 2.97 -11.11 -3.27
C PHE A 102 2.16 -10.59 -2.10
N MET A 103 2.74 -10.55 -0.91
CA MET A 103 2.04 -10.23 0.31
C MET A 103 2.02 -8.73 0.60
N VAL A 104 3.20 -8.10 0.66
CA VAL A 104 3.33 -6.69 1.08
C VAL A 104 3.05 -5.74 -0.09
N SER A 105 3.66 -6.00 -1.25
CA SER A 105 3.57 -5.09 -2.40
C SER A 105 2.29 -5.25 -3.22
N ASN A 106 1.47 -6.27 -2.94
CA ASN A 106 0.25 -6.53 -3.70
C ASN A 106 -0.94 -6.82 -2.79
N MET A 107 -1.05 -8.04 -2.24
CA MET A 107 -2.24 -8.49 -1.51
C MET A 107 -2.58 -7.61 -0.31
N GLY A 108 -1.56 -7.05 0.38
CA GLY A 108 -1.75 -6.23 1.58
C GLY A 108 -2.56 -4.95 1.35
N GLY A 109 -2.60 -4.44 0.12
CA GLY A 109 -3.33 -3.20 -0.21
C GLY A 109 -4.85 -3.34 -0.32
N CYS A 110 -5.43 -4.54 -0.23
CA CYS A 110 -6.82 -4.77 -0.60
C CYS A 110 -7.88 -4.27 0.39
N LEU A 111 -7.52 -3.86 1.62
CA LEU A 111 -8.50 -3.50 2.66
C LEU A 111 -8.95 -2.04 2.63
N THR A 112 -8.20 -1.16 2.02
CA THR A 112 -8.56 0.26 1.96
C THR A 112 -8.34 0.83 0.56
N PRO A 113 -9.08 1.85 0.17
CA PRO A 113 -8.86 2.55 -1.09
C PRO A 113 -7.46 3.17 -1.22
N ILE A 114 -6.82 3.51 -0.10
CA ILE A 114 -5.46 4.05 -0.07
C ILE A 114 -4.42 2.94 -0.30
N GLY A 115 -4.78 1.70 0.01
CA GLY A 115 -3.91 0.54 -0.09
C GLY A 115 -3.50 0.21 -1.52
N ASP A 116 -4.42 0.35 -2.46
CA ASP A 116 -4.18 -0.05 -3.86
C ASP A 116 -4.84 0.92 -4.85
N PRO A 117 -4.11 1.37 -5.90
CA PRO A 117 -4.60 2.30 -6.90
C PRO A 117 -5.97 1.98 -7.52
N PRO A 118 -6.27 0.73 -7.92
CA PRO A 118 -7.59 0.39 -8.44
C PRO A 118 -8.73 0.60 -7.45
N LEU A 119 -8.50 0.35 -6.15
CA LEU A 119 -9.49 0.58 -5.11
C LEU A 119 -9.73 2.08 -4.88
N LEU A 120 -8.68 2.89 -4.98
CA LEU A 120 -8.78 4.35 -4.92
C LEU A 120 -9.64 4.88 -6.07
N MET A 121 -9.42 4.38 -7.28
CA MET A 121 -10.24 4.76 -8.44
C MET A 121 -11.71 4.37 -8.26
N GLY A 122 -11.98 3.21 -7.66
CA GLY A 122 -13.33 2.78 -7.28
C GLY A 122 -13.97 3.73 -6.27
N PHE A 123 -13.21 4.14 -5.25
CA PHE A 123 -13.65 5.10 -4.24
C PHE A 123 -13.98 6.46 -4.87
N MET A 124 -13.15 7.00 -5.75
CA MET A 124 -13.41 8.26 -6.48
C MET A 124 -14.66 8.17 -7.38
N ARG A 125 -15.04 6.96 -7.80
CA ARG A 125 -16.26 6.69 -8.58
C ARG A 125 -17.48 6.36 -7.71
N GLY A 126 -17.43 6.63 -6.40
CA GLY A 126 -18.56 6.52 -5.48
C GLY A 126 -18.69 5.20 -4.72
N VAL A 127 -17.69 4.31 -4.79
CA VAL A 127 -17.67 3.14 -3.91
C VAL A 127 -17.35 3.57 -2.48
N PRO A 128 -18.13 3.16 -1.46
CA PRO A 128 -17.88 3.55 -0.07
C PRO A 128 -16.49 3.13 0.40
N PHE A 129 -15.81 3.99 1.19
CA PHE A 129 -14.45 3.75 1.69
C PHE A 129 -14.31 2.39 2.39
N PHE A 130 -15.28 2.05 3.24
CA PHE A 130 -15.26 0.82 4.04
C PHE A 130 -15.78 -0.42 3.31
N TRP A 131 -16.17 -0.30 2.04
CA TRP A 131 -16.63 -1.45 1.27
C TRP A 131 -15.55 -2.53 1.14
N SER A 132 -14.32 -2.14 0.93
CA SER A 132 -13.17 -3.05 0.79
C SER A 132 -12.87 -3.86 2.06
N LEU A 133 -13.35 -3.44 3.24
CA LEU A 133 -13.23 -4.22 4.47
C LEU A 133 -13.97 -5.58 4.40
N HIS A 134 -14.94 -5.74 3.51
CA HIS A 134 -15.55 -7.05 3.27
C HIS A 134 -14.56 -8.09 2.74
N LEU A 135 -13.41 -7.65 2.19
CA LEU A 135 -12.32 -8.53 1.76
C LEU A 135 -11.44 -9.02 2.91
N PHE A 136 -11.65 -8.53 4.14
CA PHE A 136 -10.84 -8.91 5.30
C PHE A 136 -10.76 -10.43 5.54
N PRO A 137 -11.85 -11.22 5.52
CA PRO A 137 -11.77 -12.66 5.68
C PRO A 137 -10.94 -13.33 4.58
N VAL A 138 -11.07 -12.85 3.34
CA VAL A 138 -10.32 -13.35 2.18
C VAL A 138 -8.83 -13.02 2.32
N LEU A 139 -8.50 -11.82 2.77
CA LEU A 139 -7.11 -11.44 3.06
C LEU A 139 -6.49 -12.34 4.12
N ILE A 140 -7.16 -12.52 5.25
CA ILE A 140 -6.66 -13.37 6.35
C ILE A 140 -6.44 -14.81 5.88
N LEU A 141 -7.40 -15.37 5.16
CA LEU A 141 -7.28 -16.74 4.63
C LEU A 141 -6.05 -16.87 3.70
N ASN A 142 -5.89 -15.96 2.74
CA ASN A 142 -4.76 -15.97 1.83
C ASN A 142 -3.43 -15.71 2.57
N MET A 143 -3.40 -14.78 3.53
CA MET A 143 -2.23 -14.49 4.34
C MET A 143 -1.78 -15.72 5.12
N VAL A 144 -2.69 -16.44 5.75
CA VAL A 144 -2.38 -17.67 6.52
C VAL A 144 -1.82 -18.74 5.59
N ILE A 145 -2.44 -18.98 4.43
CA ILE A 145 -1.96 -19.97 3.45
C ILE A 145 -0.56 -19.61 2.95
N LEU A 146 -0.35 -18.36 2.54
CA LEU A 146 0.94 -17.90 2.01
C LEU A 146 2.04 -17.93 3.08
N LEU A 147 1.75 -17.50 4.31
CA LEU A 147 2.71 -17.57 5.42
C LEU A 147 3.05 -19.01 5.80
N PHE A 148 2.10 -19.92 5.75
CA PHE A 148 2.33 -21.35 5.97
C PHE A 148 3.27 -21.93 4.92
N VAL A 149 3.01 -21.69 3.64
CA VAL A 149 3.87 -22.14 2.54
C VAL A 149 5.25 -21.50 2.65
N PHE A 150 5.30 -20.18 2.88
CA PHE A 150 6.53 -19.45 3.08
C PHE A 150 7.38 -20.03 4.21
N TYR A 151 6.78 -20.25 5.38
CA TYR A 151 7.50 -20.79 6.55
C TYR A 151 8.20 -22.13 6.24
N HIS A 152 7.52 -23.03 5.54
CA HIS A 152 8.09 -24.34 5.17
C HIS A 152 9.22 -24.20 4.16
N LEU A 153 9.08 -23.34 3.17
CA LEU A 153 10.13 -23.05 2.17
C LEU A 153 11.33 -22.35 2.81
N ASP A 154 11.06 -21.36 3.66
CA ASP A 154 12.11 -20.61 4.33
C ASP A 154 12.87 -21.46 5.35
N MET A 155 12.16 -22.33 6.10
CA MET A 155 12.80 -23.27 7.03
C MET A 155 13.72 -24.25 6.31
N ARG A 156 13.34 -24.76 5.15
CA ARG A 156 14.20 -25.66 4.34
C ARG A 156 15.47 -24.93 3.86
N SER A 157 15.30 -23.69 3.39
CA SER A 157 16.42 -22.86 2.91
C SER A 157 17.34 -22.45 4.05
N TYR A 158 16.79 -22.09 5.20
CA TYR A 158 17.51 -21.74 6.42
C TYR A 158 18.40 -22.89 6.92
N LYS A 159 17.84 -24.12 7.02
CA LYS A 159 18.60 -25.31 7.42
C LYS A 159 19.76 -25.59 6.47
N LYS A 160 19.58 -25.42 5.16
CA LYS A 160 20.64 -25.59 4.17
C LYS A 160 21.74 -24.54 4.31
N ASP A 161 21.38 -23.27 4.55
CA ASP A 161 22.35 -22.20 4.73
C ASP A 161 23.20 -22.42 6.00
N ILE A 162 22.60 -22.90 7.10
CA ILE A 162 23.33 -23.26 8.32
C ILE A 162 24.23 -24.47 8.10
N ALA A 163 23.76 -25.51 7.37
CA ALA A 163 24.58 -26.68 7.06
C ALA A 163 25.83 -26.36 6.21
N GLU A 164 25.72 -25.26 5.39
CA GLU A 164 26.87 -24.73 4.62
C GLU A 164 27.84 -23.87 5.49
N GLY A 165 27.65 -23.83 6.81
CA GLY A 165 28.51 -23.08 7.74
C GLY A 165 28.21 -21.56 7.82
N ARG A 166 27.12 -21.09 7.23
CA ARG A 166 26.73 -19.70 7.34
C ARG A 166 26.10 -19.45 8.71
N LYS A 167 26.54 -18.39 9.37
CA LYS A 167 26.01 -17.98 10.67
C LYS A 167 25.27 -16.66 10.53
N PRO A 168 24.16 -16.47 11.25
CA PRO A 168 23.53 -15.18 11.38
C PRO A 168 24.55 -14.16 11.89
N ASP A 169 24.76 -13.10 11.13
CA ASP A 169 25.64 -12.00 11.57
C ASP A 169 24.87 -11.15 12.58
N ILE A 170 25.00 -11.51 13.86
CA ILE A 170 24.52 -10.72 14.98
C ILE A 170 25.68 -9.83 15.41
N SER A 171 26.00 -8.83 14.59
CA SER A 171 27.18 -8.00 14.81
C SER A 171 27.08 -7.09 16.04
N LYS A 172 25.90 -6.91 16.63
CA LYS A 172 25.71 -6.22 17.92
C LYS A 172 24.48 -6.78 18.65
N PRO A 173 24.64 -7.64 19.67
CA PRO A 173 23.54 -7.98 20.56
C PRO A 173 23.17 -6.71 21.37
N GLY A 174 22.00 -6.15 21.09
CA GLY A 174 21.49 -5.02 21.88
C GLY A 174 21.01 -3.78 21.10
N THR A 175 21.00 -3.81 19.77
CA THR A 175 20.36 -2.72 19.03
C THR A 175 18.84 -2.88 19.13
N GLU A 176 18.23 -2.03 19.92
CA GLU A 176 16.79 -1.97 20.11
C GLU A 176 16.08 -1.75 18.78
N PHE A 177 14.90 -2.32 18.62
CA PHE A 177 14.02 -2.05 17.49
C PHE A 177 13.70 -0.55 17.48
N LYS A 178 14.22 0.16 16.50
CA LYS A 178 14.08 1.62 16.39
C LYS A 178 13.27 1.93 15.16
N ILE A 179 12.17 2.63 15.35
CA ILE A 179 11.40 3.22 14.26
C ILE A 179 11.78 4.69 14.23
N GLU A 180 12.45 5.11 13.17
CA GLU A 180 12.75 6.51 12.93
C GLU A 180 11.66 7.14 12.06
N GLY A 181 11.37 8.43 12.27
CA GLY A 181 10.34 9.13 11.51
C GLY A 181 8.92 8.97 12.06
N LEU A 182 8.77 8.68 13.36
CA LEU A 182 7.45 8.48 13.99
C LEU A 182 6.52 9.69 13.82
N HIS A 183 7.07 10.91 13.69
CA HIS A 183 6.30 12.12 13.43
C HIS A 183 5.59 12.09 12.06
N ASN A 184 6.12 11.36 11.07
CA ASN A 184 5.48 11.20 9.77
C ASN A 184 4.19 10.35 9.84
N ILE A 185 4.01 9.54 10.88
CA ILE A 185 2.76 8.82 11.11
C ILE A 185 1.60 9.80 11.30
N ILE A 186 1.83 10.95 11.92
CA ILE A 186 0.81 12.00 12.09
C ILE A 186 0.34 12.49 10.72
N PHE A 187 1.27 12.80 9.81
CA PHE A 187 0.94 13.23 8.45
C PHE A 187 0.21 12.14 7.67
N LEU A 188 0.60 10.89 7.86
CA LEU A 188 -0.06 9.74 7.25
C LEU A 188 -1.52 9.62 7.74
N VAL A 189 -1.75 9.75 9.04
CA VAL A 189 -3.10 9.76 9.62
C VAL A 189 -3.90 10.95 9.06
N MET A 190 -3.30 12.12 8.91
CA MET A 190 -3.95 13.28 8.31
C MET A 190 -4.37 13.02 6.86
N ILE A 191 -3.54 12.36 6.06
CA ILE A 191 -3.88 11.97 4.67
C ILE A 191 -5.06 11.00 4.68
N VAL A 192 -5.02 9.96 5.51
CA VAL A 192 -6.12 8.98 5.62
C VAL A 192 -7.44 9.65 6.02
N VAL A 193 -7.40 10.49 7.05
CA VAL A 193 -8.56 11.26 7.50
C VAL A 193 -9.05 12.19 6.39
N GLY A 194 -8.16 12.88 5.69
CA GLY A 194 -8.50 13.74 4.56
C GLY A 194 -9.22 12.98 3.44
N VAL A 195 -8.75 11.78 3.09
CA VAL A 195 -9.39 10.92 2.08
C VAL A 195 -10.78 10.47 2.54
N ILE A 196 -10.92 10.04 3.80
CA ILE A 196 -12.23 9.63 4.36
C ILE A 196 -13.20 10.82 4.34
N LEU A 197 -12.78 11.99 4.80
CA LEU A 197 -13.58 13.20 4.78
C LEU A 197 -13.98 13.60 3.36
N SER A 198 -13.06 13.55 2.41
CA SER A 198 -13.32 13.82 1.00
C SER A 198 -14.46 12.96 0.44
N GLY A 199 -14.55 11.69 0.83
CA GLY A 199 -15.63 10.80 0.43
C GLY A 199 -16.96 11.04 1.17
N MET A 200 -16.91 11.60 2.38
CA MET A 200 -18.11 11.87 3.20
C MET A 200 -18.73 13.26 2.94
N LEU A 201 -17.89 14.25 2.60
CA LEU A 201 -18.30 15.64 2.40
C LEU A 201 -19.42 15.80 1.37
N PRO A 202 -19.43 15.14 0.20
CA PRO A 202 -20.50 15.24 -0.78
C PRO A 202 -21.88 14.80 -0.25
N GLY A 203 -21.91 13.90 0.74
CA GLY A 203 -23.14 13.44 1.40
C GLY A 203 -23.68 14.36 2.50
N MET A 204 -22.94 15.39 2.90
CA MET A 204 -23.36 16.29 3.97
C MET A 204 -24.28 17.40 3.45
N PRO A 205 -25.41 17.72 4.16
CA PRO A 205 -26.38 18.73 3.72
C PRO A 205 -25.79 20.13 3.53
N VAL A 206 -24.67 20.45 4.18
CA VAL A 206 -23.96 21.74 4.07
C VAL A 206 -23.34 21.94 2.67
N PHE A 207 -22.96 20.85 2.02
CA PHE A 207 -22.31 20.85 0.71
C PHE A 207 -23.26 20.49 -0.44
N GLN A 208 -24.56 20.29 -0.13
CA GLN A 208 -25.61 20.01 -1.12
C GLN A 208 -26.43 21.25 -1.37
N ASP A 209 -26.87 21.43 -2.63
CA ASP A 209 -27.88 22.41 -3.00
C ASP A 209 -29.28 21.92 -2.61
N ALA A 210 -30.28 22.81 -2.67
CA ALA A 210 -31.67 22.47 -2.42
C ALA A 210 -32.21 21.34 -3.32
N ALA A 211 -31.53 21.04 -4.42
CA ALA A 211 -31.82 19.95 -5.35
C ALA A 211 -31.01 18.64 -5.04
N GLY A 212 -30.22 18.61 -3.97
CA GLY A 212 -29.41 17.45 -3.60
C GLY A 212 -28.12 17.27 -4.39
N ASN A 213 -27.73 18.24 -5.24
CA ASN A 213 -26.47 18.22 -5.97
C ASN A 213 -25.33 18.81 -5.12
N VAL A 214 -24.10 18.31 -5.29
CA VAL A 214 -22.95 18.86 -4.58
C VAL A 214 -22.67 20.29 -5.05
N LYS A 215 -22.58 21.23 -4.08
CA LYS A 215 -22.22 22.62 -4.39
C LYS A 215 -20.84 22.65 -5.07
N GLY A 216 -20.78 23.17 -6.29
CA GLY A 216 -19.55 23.24 -7.08
C GLY A 216 -19.57 22.36 -8.35
N ASP A 217 -20.44 21.37 -8.43
CA ASP A 217 -20.58 20.53 -9.64
C ASP A 217 -21.06 21.34 -10.87
N SER A 218 -21.67 22.50 -10.63
CA SER A 218 -22.13 23.42 -11.70
C SER A 218 -20.98 24.21 -12.37
N TYR A 219 -19.79 24.24 -11.80
CA TYR A 219 -18.62 24.90 -12.40
C TYR A 219 -17.86 24.02 -13.38
N PHE A 220 -18.15 22.70 -13.41
CA PHE A 220 -17.48 21.70 -14.24
C PHE A 220 -18.43 20.97 -15.21
N ARG A 221 -19.66 21.46 -15.38
CA ARG A 221 -20.59 21.00 -16.42
C ARG A 221 -20.64 21.92 -17.62
#